data_ff7dda91708e23e02341dd0a9e403ed9
#
_entry.id   ff7dda91708e23e02341dd0a9e403ed9
#
_cell.length_a   1.000
_cell.length_b   1.000
_cell.length_c   1.000
_cell.angle_alpha   90.00
_cell.angle_beta   90.00
_cell.angle_gamma   90.00
#
_symmetry.space_group_name_H-M   'P 1'
#
loop_
_entity.id
_entity.type
_entity.pdbx_description
1 polymer ?
#
loop_
_entity_poly.entity_id
_entity_poly.type
_entity_poly.pdbx_seq_one_letter_code
_entity_poly.pdbx_strand_id
1 'polypeptide(L)'
;MFAIFLSVRTGSTRLPKKALYEIKGKTTIEYLIDRLKKSKYAEKVIVCTTELKEDDILCDIAERNDVDYYRGSSPDKLMRWLGATEKYEVDFFVNVDGDDIFFDAGLADVCFEQCEYEHWCYYDLDFIDGQGQYNDVYGISSHALNMVCESKQSDETEFIKPFFYEIEEYINIQKIVNVPDKYKKRKMRLTLDYEEDFEFFKTVIEYFLDNSKEMEFEDIVKYIEENPEVSNINWHREQDWKENQEKLK
;
A
#
# COMPACT_ATOMS: atom_id res chain seq x y z
N MET A 1 -16.60 9.27 3.46
CA MET A 1 -16.13 7.95 3.92
C MET A 1 -14.63 7.81 3.75
N PHE A 2 -13.93 7.25 4.73
CA PHE A 2 -12.50 6.89 4.63
C PHE A 2 -12.32 5.45 4.17
N ALA A 3 -11.34 5.21 3.29
CA ALA A 3 -11.05 3.86 2.80
C ALA A 3 -9.54 3.60 2.66
N ILE A 4 -9.14 2.33 2.71
CA ILE A 4 -7.82 1.90 2.27
C ILE A 4 -7.96 1.26 0.89
N PHE A 5 -7.23 1.79 -0.10
CA PHE A 5 -7.15 1.21 -1.44
C PHE A 5 -5.95 0.29 -1.53
N LEU A 6 -6.20 -1.01 -1.63
CA LEU A 6 -5.18 -2.01 -1.84
C LEU A 6 -4.95 -2.20 -3.33
N SER A 7 -3.90 -1.57 -3.85
CA SER A 7 -3.54 -1.64 -5.27
C SER A 7 -2.75 -2.91 -5.58
N VAL A 8 -3.32 -3.80 -6.36
CA VAL A 8 -2.70 -5.09 -6.67
C VAL A 8 -3.07 -5.59 -8.06
N ARG A 9 -2.12 -6.23 -8.74
CA ARG A 9 -2.32 -6.96 -10.01
C ARG A 9 -1.41 -8.19 -10.06
N THR A 10 -1.77 -9.18 -10.85
CA THR A 10 -0.98 -10.41 -11.02
C THR A 10 0.18 -10.24 -11.99
N GLY A 11 0.11 -9.24 -12.87
CA GLY A 11 1.06 -8.97 -13.96
C GLY A 11 2.38 -8.31 -13.53
N SER A 12 2.99 -8.74 -12.40
CA SER A 12 4.33 -8.29 -12.01
C SER A 12 5.40 -8.85 -12.95
N THR A 13 6.31 -8.00 -13.43
CA THR A 13 7.40 -8.41 -14.35
C THR A 13 8.57 -9.05 -13.63
N ARG A 14 8.90 -8.62 -12.41
CA ARG A 14 10.02 -9.12 -11.61
C ARG A 14 9.70 -10.44 -10.91
N LEU A 15 8.51 -10.54 -10.32
CA LEU A 15 8.04 -11.74 -9.65
C LEU A 15 6.56 -11.97 -10.02
N PRO A 16 6.29 -12.70 -11.14
CA PRO A 16 4.93 -12.91 -11.63
C PRO A 16 4.03 -13.54 -10.59
N LYS A 17 2.81 -13.01 -10.47
CA LYS A 17 1.78 -13.51 -9.54
C LYS A 17 2.20 -13.48 -8.06
N LYS A 18 3.13 -12.61 -7.66
CA LYS A 18 3.64 -12.50 -6.29
C LYS A 18 2.55 -12.38 -5.22
N ALA A 19 1.44 -11.72 -5.55
CA ALA A 19 0.28 -11.58 -4.65
C ALA A 19 -0.42 -12.91 -4.33
N LEU A 20 -0.22 -13.94 -5.16
CA LEU A 20 -0.82 -15.27 -5.03
C LEU A 20 0.12 -16.32 -4.44
N TYR A 21 1.35 -15.96 -4.08
CA TYR A 21 2.27 -16.90 -3.44
C TYR A 21 1.74 -17.29 -2.07
N GLU A 22 1.78 -18.58 -1.77
CA GLU A 22 1.20 -19.13 -0.55
C GLU A 22 2.25 -19.38 0.55
N ILE A 23 1.88 -19.01 1.77
CA ILE A 23 2.61 -19.32 3.00
C ILE A 23 1.61 -19.97 3.96
N LYS A 24 1.85 -21.23 4.37
CA LYS A 24 0.94 -21.99 5.26
C LYS A 24 -0.53 -22.00 4.79
N GLY A 25 -0.74 -22.08 3.45
CA GLY A 25 -2.09 -22.19 2.86
C GLY A 25 -2.86 -20.88 2.73
N LYS A 26 -2.21 -19.73 2.92
CA LYS A 26 -2.76 -18.40 2.75
C LYS A 26 -1.89 -17.58 1.82
N THR A 27 -2.49 -16.86 0.87
CA THR A 27 -1.75 -16.05 -0.09
C THR A 27 -1.15 -14.80 0.56
N THR A 28 -0.08 -14.26 -0.04
CA THR A 28 0.57 -13.05 0.45
C THR A 28 -0.39 -11.87 0.55
N ILE A 29 -1.29 -11.72 -0.43
CA ILE A 29 -2.28 -10.65 -0.41
C ILE A 29 -3.32 -10.82 0.71
N GLU A 30 -3.69 -12.04 1.09
CA GLU A 30 -4.61 -12.29 2.19
C GLU A 30 -3.98 -11.92 3.54
N TYR A 31 -2.67 -12.13 3.73
CA TYR A 31 -1.97 -11.64 4.92
C TYR A 31 -2.05 -10.12 5.02
N LEU A 32 -1.88 -9.42 3.89
CA LEU A 32 -2.00 -7.96 3.86
C LEU A 32 -3.43 -7.50 4.13
N ILE A 33 -4.45 -8.12 3.50
CA ILE A 33 -5.87 -7.79 3.75
C ILE A 33 -6.20 -7.89 5.25
N ASP A 34 -5.79 -8.98 5.93
CA ASP A 34 -6.03 -9.13 7.37
C ASP A 34 -5.42 -8.00 8.21
N ARG A 35 -4.26 -7.49 7.78
CA ARG A 35 -3.60 -6.38 8.45
C ARG A 35 -4.34 -5.07 8.22
N LEU A 36 -4.78 -4.81 6.98
CA LEU A 36 -5.51 -3.59 6.62
C LEU A 36 -6.88 -3.51 7.29
N LYS A 37 -7.56 -4.64 7.51
CA LYS A 37 -8.82 -4.71 8.26
C LYS A 37 -8.70 -4.29 9.72
N LYS A 38 -7.49 -4.12 10.27
CA LYS A 38 -7.25 -3.63 11.62
C LYS A 38 -7.29 -2.09 11.74
N SER A 39 -7.43 -1.36 10.64
CA SER A 39 -7.58 0.10 10.68
C SER A 39 -8.75 0.51 11.57
N LYS A 40 -8.56 1.58 12.33
CA LYS A 40 -9.58 2.14 13.22
C LYS A 40 -10.45 3.19 12.56
N TYR A 41 -9.97 3.76 11.45
CA TYR A 41 -10.60 4.88 10.74
C TYR A 41 -11.19 4.47 9.40
N ALA A 42 -10.55 3.53 8.69
CA ALA A 42 -11.07 3.09 7.41
C ALA A 42 -12.37 2.32 7.58
N GLU A 43 -13.42 2.82 6.95
CA GLU A 43 -14.72 2.15 6.90
C GLU A 43 -14.71 0.96 5.92
N LYS A 44 -13.80 1.00 4.94
CA LYS A 44 -13.64 -0.03 3.92
C LYS A 44 -12.17 -0.28 3.57
N VAL A 45 -11.87 -1.55 3.28
CA VAL A 45 -10.70 -1.94 2.49
C VAL A 45 -11.21 -2.34 1.11
N ILE A 46 -10.66 -1.71 0.05
CA ILE A 46 -11.10 -1.92 -1.32
C ILE A 46 -9.91 -2.40 -2.15
N VAL A 47 -10.00 -3.62 -2.66
CA VAL A 47 -9.01 -4.17 -3.60
C VAL A 47 -9.16 -3.49 -4.95
N CYS A 48 -8.21 -2.64 -5.34
CA CYS A 48 -8.19 -1.93 -6.60
C CYS A 48 -7.32 -2.70 -7.61
N THR A 49 -7.96 -3.49 -8.49
CA THR A 49 -7.29 -4.34 -9.47
C THR A 49 -7.66 -3.99 -10.91
N THR A 50 -7.10 -4.70 -11.89
CA THR A 50 -7.32 -4.40 -13.29
C THR A 50 -8.51 -5.17 -13.89
N GLU A 51 -8.96 -4.74 -15.09
CA GLU A 51 -9.98 -5.45 -15.85
C GLU A 51 -9.43 -6.68 -16.60
N LEU A 52 -8.13 -6.95 -16.51
CA LEU A 52 -7.52 -8.10 -17.16
C LEU A 52 -8.03 -9.40 -16.54
N LYS A 53 -8.32 -10.39 -17.38
CA LYS A 53 -8.86 -11.69 -16.94
C LYS A 53 -7.96 -12.42 -15.93
N GLU A 54 -6.66 -12.21 -16.01
CA GLU A 54 -5.69 -12.80 -15.08
C GLU A 54 -5.85 -12.30 -13.64
N ASP A 55 -6.49 -11.14 -13.46
CA ASP A 55 -6.77 -10.53 -12.16
C ASP A 55 -8.15 -10.92 -11.58
N ASP A 56 -8.96 -11.75 -12.27
CA ASP A 56 -10.25 -12.23 -11.74
C ASP A 56 -10.08 -12.90 -10.37
N ILE A 57 -8.99 -13.63 -10.17
CA ILE A 57 -8.66 -14.29 -8.91
C ILE A 57 -8.52 -13.33 -7.74
N LEU A 58 -8.12 -12.07 -7.97
CA LEU A 58 -8.02 -11.06 -6.92
C LEU A 58 -9.39 -10.60 -6.43
N CYS A 59 -10.40 -10.62 -7.31
CA CYS A 59 -11.79 -10.35 -6.93
C CYS A 59 -12.34 -11.50 -6.07
N ASP A 60 -12.08 -12.76 -6.47
CA ASP A 60 -12.49 -13.93 -5.68
C ASP A 60 -11.81 -13.91 -4.29
N ILE A 61 -10.54 -13.47 -4.22
CA ILE A 61 -9.84 -13.30 -2.94
C ILE A 61 -10.50 -12.19 -2.09
N ALA A 62 -10.85 -11.06 -2.69
CA ALA A 62 -11.52 -9.98 -1.98
C ALA A 62 -12.86 -10.45 -1.38
N GLU A 63 -13.69 -11.10 -2.19
CA GLU A 63 -15.00 -11.62 -1.77
C GLU A 63 -14.88 -12.61 -0.60
N ARG A 64 -13.98 -13.60 -0.70
CA ARG A 64 -13.81 -14.61 0.37
C ARG A 64 -13.19 -14.05 1.67
N ASN A 65 -12.60 -12.85 1.60
CA ASN A 65 -12.05 -12.14 2.77
C ASN A 65 -12.96 -11.00 3.26
N ASP A 66 -14.21 -10.91 2.76
CA ASP A 66 -15.20 -9.90 3.13
C ASP A 66 -14.67 -8.47 2.98
N VAL A 67 -13.98 -8.18 1.86
CA VAL A 67 -13.56 -6.83 1.46
C VAL A 67 -14.11 -6.49 0.08
N ASP A 68 -14.32 -5.21 -0.16
CA ASP A 68 -14.79 -4.72 -1.45
C ASP A 68 -13.70 -4.79 -2.52
N TYR A 69 -14.09 -4.75 -3.81
CA TYR A 69 -13.15 -4.62 -4.91
C TYR A 69 -13.66 -3.71 -6.01
N TYR A 70 -12.73 -3.11 -6.71
CA TYR A 70 -12.95 -2.34 -7.94
C TYR A 70 -11.98 -2.79 -9.03
N ARG A 71 -12.51 -2.91 -10.25
CA ARG A 71 -11.72 -3.24 -11.44
C ARG A 71 -11.71 -2.05 -12.38
N GLY A 72 -10.53 -1.66 -12.85
CA GLY A 72 -10.39 -0.53 -13.76
C GLY A 72 -9.15 -0.63 -14.63
N SER A 73 -8.76 0.49 -15.23
CA SER A 73 -7.65 0.57 -16.17
C SER A 73 -6.39 -0.16 -15.69
N SER A 74 -5.76 -0.92 -16.57
CA SER A 74 -4.50 -1.62 -16.27
C SER A 74 -3.31 -0.66 -16.20
N PRO A 75 -3.05 0.21 -17.20
CA PRO A 75 -1.92 1.15 -17.16
C PRO A 75 -2.18 2.33 -16.23
N ASP A 76 -3.43 2.75 -16.08
CA ASP A 76 -3.79 3.98 -15.37
C ASP A 76 -4.32 3.69 -13.96
N LYS A 77 -3.40 3.72 -12.99
CA LYS A 77 -3.68 3.52 -11.56
C LYS A 77 -4.59 4.63 -11.00
N LEU A 78 -4.40 5.89 -11.44
CA LEU A 78 -5.19 7.03 -10.97
C LEU A 78 -6.65 6.94 -11.45
N MET A 79 -6.89 6.64 -12.72
CA MET A 79 -8.25 6.42 -13.23
C MET A 79 -8.94 5.21 -12.58
N ARG A 80 -8.18 4.16 -12.26
CA ARG A 80 -8.72 3.02 -11.50
C ARG A 80 -9.16 3.43 -10.10
N TRP A 81 -8.38 4.26 -9.43
CA TRP A 81 -8.77 4.80 -8.11
C TRP A 81 -9.95 5.74 -8.20
N LEU A 82 -10.00 6.62 -9.22
CA LEU A 82 -11.14 7.53 -9.43
C LEU A 82 -12.45 6.74 -9.55
N GLY A 83 -12.49 5.70 -10.38
CA GLY A 83 -13.67 4.86 -10.48
C GLY A 83 -14.02 4.12 -9.17
N ALA A 84 -13.04 3.79 -8.34
CA ALA A 84 -13.29 3.22 -7.02
C ALA A 84 -13.87 4.27 -6.06
N THR A 85 -13.34 5.52 -6.04
CA THR A 85 -13.91 6.60 -5.22
C THR A 85 -15.35 6.89 -5.58
N GLU A 86 -15.68 6.95 -6.88
CA GLU A 86 -17.04 7.17 -7.37
C GLU A 86 -17.99 6.03 -6.98
N LYS A 87 -17.57 4.76 -7.20
CA LYS A 87 -18.40 3.59 -6.90
C LYS A 87 -18.76 3.47 -5.43
N TYR A 88 -17.83 3.79 -4.55
CA TYR A 88 -17.97 3.58 -3.10
C TYR A 88 -18.17 4.86 -2.30
N GLU A 89 -18.30 6.01 -2.96
CA GLU A 89 -18.49 7.33 -2.33
C GLU A 89 -17.39 7.65 -1.30
N VAL A 90 -16.12 7.41 -1.71
CA VAL A 90 -14.94 7.65 -0.87
C VAL A 90 -14.52 9.11 -0.95
N ASP A 91 -14.40 9.78 0.18
CA ASP A 91 -13.96 11.18 0.25
C ASP A 91 -12.44 11.29 0.37
N PHE A 92 -11.83 10.38 1.14
CA PHE A 92 -10.38 10.33 1.33
C PHE A 92 -9.92 8.88 1.50
N PHE A 93 -8.82 8.52 0.89
CA PHE A 93 -8.26 7.17 1.00
C PHE A 93 -6.75 7.17 1.20
N VAL A 94 -6.25 6.07 1.75
CA VAL A 94 -4.82 5.76 1.81
C VAL A 94 -4.53 4.63 0.84
N ASN A 95 -3.53 4.83 -0.05
CA ASN A 95 -3.08 3.77 -0.94
C ASN A 95 -2.08 2.86 -0.23
N VAL A 96 -2.24 1.56 -0.42
CA VAL A 96 -1.30 0.51 -0.04
C VAL A 96 -1.03 -0.38 -1.25
N ASP A 97 0.23 -0.61 -1.56
CA ASP A 97 0.60 -1.48 -2.67
C ASP A 97 0.62 -2.96 -2.22
N GLY A 98 0.17 -3.86 -3.10
CA GLY A 98 -0.05 -5.28 -2.78
C GLY A 98 1.22 -6.10 -2.54
N ASP A 99 2.39 -5.48 -2.63
CA ASP A 99 3.70 -6.04 -2.29
C ASP A 99 4.21 -5.65 -0.90
N ASP A 100 3.49 -4.80 -0.19
CA ASP A 100 3.82 -4.35 1.16
C ASP A 100 3.17 -5.24 2.24
N ILE A 101 3.48 -6.55 2.24
CA ILE A 101 2.78 -7.59 3.01
C ILE A 101 2.70 -7.27 4.51
N PHE A 102 3.71 -6.61 5.07
CA PHE A 102 3.75 -6.22 6.47
C PHE A 102 3.27 -4.79 6.72
N PHE A 103 2.61 -4.16 5.75
CA PHE A 103 2.03 -2.83 5.98
C PHE A 103 1.12 -2.85 7.21
N ASP A 104 1.30 -1.88 8.09
CA ASP A 104 0.51 -1.75 9.32
C ASP A 104 -0.60 -0.72 9.12
N ALA A 105 -1.85 -1.12 9.34
CA ALA A 105 -3.00 -0.24 9.21
C ALA A 105 -2.89 1.03 10.09
N GLY A 106 -2.16 0.95 11.21
CA GLY A 106 -1.89 2.12 12.04
C GLY A 106 -1.08 3.22 11.36
N LEU A 107 -0.30 2.92 10.29
CA LEU A 107 0.33 3.97 9.49
C LEU A 107 -0.70 4.67 8.58
N ALA A 108 -1.68 3.94 8.04
CA ALA A 108 -2.82 4.55 7.34
C ALA A 108 -3.67 5.40 8.30
N ASP A 109 -3.89 4.91 9.52
CA ASP A 109 -4.63 5.63 10.55
C ASP A 109 -3.99 6.99 10.88
N VAL A 110 -2.66 7.12 10.85
CA VAL A 110 -1.98 8.43 11.01
C VAL A 110 -2.40 9.42 9.92
N CYS A 111 -2.55 8.97 8.66
CA CYS A 111 -3.04 9.83 7.58
C CYS A 111 -4.49 10.24 7.80
N PHE A 112 -5.35 9.33 8.24
CA PHE A 112 -6.76 9.63 8.52
C PHE A 112 -6.90 10.59 9.69
N GLU A 113 -6.15 10.40 10.77
CA GLU A 113 -6.12 11.34 11.92
C GLU A 113 -5.67 12.73 11.49
N GLN A 114 -4.65 12.83 10.63
CA GLN A 114 -4.20 14.12 10.11
C GLN A 114 -5.28 14.78 9.25
N CYS A 115 -5.96 14.03 8.39
CA CYS A 115 -7.05 14.53 7.56
C CYS A 115 -8.22 15.03 8.41
N GLU A 116 -8.65 14.30 9.42
CA GLU A 116 -9.72 14.74 10.34
C GLU A 116 -9.32 16.02 11.10
N TYR A 117 -8.08 16.09 11.61
CA TYR A 117 -7.60 17.26 12.32
C TYR A 117 -7.61 18.53 11.46
N GLU A 118 -7.13 18.46 10.21
CA GLU A 118 -7.13 19.58 9.27
C GLU A 118 -8.55 20.00 8.91
N HIS A 119 -9.47 19.06 8.68
CA HIS A 119 -10.87 19.35 8.44
C HIS A 119 -11.50 20.16 9.59
N TRP A 120 -11.22 19.81 10.85
CA TRP A 120 -11.65 20.60 12.03
C TRP A 120 -11.04 21.99 12.05
N CYS A 121 -9.84 22.17 11.49
CA CYS A 121 -9.16 23.47 11.36
C CYS A 121 -9.62 24.29 10.14
N TYR A 122 -10.64 23.83 9.40
CA TYR A 122 -11.15 24.42 8.15
C TYR A 122 -10.14 24.43 6.98
N TYR A 123 -9.21 23.51 6.98
CA TYR A 123 -8.31 23.27 5.85
C TYR A 123 -8.65 21.95 5.20
N ASP A 124 -9.10 21.98 3.95
CA ASP A 124 -9.25 20.75 3.18
C ASP A 124 -7.86 20.23 2.86
N LEU A 125 -7.56 19.04 3.32
CA LEU A 125 -6.30 18.36 3.06
C LEU A 125 -6.48 17.42 1.87
N ASP A 126 -5.74 17.68 0.80
CA ASP A 126 -5.92 17.00 -0.47
C ASP A 126 -4.92 15.86 -0.69
N PHE A 127 -3.67 16.07 -0.28
CA PHE A 127 -2.63 15.07 -0.46
C PHE A 127 -1.68 15.04 0.73
N ILE A 128 -1.52 13.86 1.34
CA ILE A 128 -0.52 13.60 2.37
C ILE A 128 0.65 12.86 1.73
N ASP A 129 1.83 13.49 1.74
CA ASP A 129 3.08 12.89 1.31
C ASP A 129 3.79 12.25 2.51
N GLY A 130 3.62 10.94 2.65
CA GLY A 130 4.26 10.13 3.69
C GLY A 130 5.52 9.41 3.21
N GLN A 131 6.21 9.92 2.18
CA GLN A 131 7.46 9.35 1.71
C GLN A 131 8.54 9.37 2.80
N GLY A 132 9.29 8.29 2.89
CA GLY A 132 10.42 8.17 3.82
C GLY A 132 10.11 7.42 5.11
N GLN A 133 8.90 6.88 5.25
CA GLN A 133 8.58 5.89 6.27
C GLN A 133 9.12 4.49 5.86
N TYR A 134 8.87 3.44 6.65
CA TYR A 134 9.30 2.09 6.27
C TYR A 134 8.64 1.60 4.98
N ASN A 135 7.36 1.95 4.75
CA ASN A 135 6.70 1.97 3.45
C ASN A 135 6.32 3.42 3.14
N ASP A 136 6.43 3.82 1.88
CA ASP A 136 5.90 5.11 1.45
C ASP A 136 4.36 5.03 1.52
N VAL A 137 3.73 6.03 2.13
CA VAL A 137 2.29 6.10 2.31
C VAL A 137 1.74 7.41 1.77
N TYR A 138 0.63 7.35 1.07
CA TYR A 138 -0.03 8.53 0.52
C TYR A 138 -1.49 8.55 0.93
N GLY A 139 -1.93 9.66 1.53
CA GLY A 139 -3.34 9.95 1.77
C GLY A 139 -3.84 10.90 0.69
N ILE A 140 -5.01 10.63 0.11
CA ILE A 140 -5.49 11.30 -1.10
C ILE A 140 -6.98 11.60 -0.98
N SER A 141 -7.37 12.87 -1.19
CA SER A 141 -8.78 13.24 -1.31
C SER A 141 -9.33 12.86 -2.69
N SER A 142 -10.62 12.54 -2.77
CA SER A 142 -11.30 12.34 -4.04
C SER A 142 -11.26 13.60 -4.90
N HIS A 143 -11.27 14.78 -4.28
CA HIS A 143 -11.15 16.06 -4.95
C HIS A 143 -9.81 16.18 -5.70
N ALA A 144 -8.68 16.01 -5.00
CA ALA A 144 -7.36 16.07 -5.63
C ALA A 144 -7.17 14.99 -6.70
N LEU A 145 -7.67 13.79 -6.45
CA LEU A 145 -7.62 12.70 -7.43
C LEU A 145 -8.36 13.07 -8.71
N ASN A 146 -9.56 13.63 -8.61
CA ASN A 146 -10.33 14.08 -9.78
C ASN A 146 -9.57 15.16 -10.58
N MET A 147 -9.04 16.18 -9.89
CA MET A 147 -8.27 17.25 -10.55
C MET A 147 -7.04 16.70 -11.29
N VAL A 148 -6.30 15.78 -10.67
CA VAL A 148 -5.17 15.12 -11.32
C VAL A 148 -5.62 14.33 -12.55
N CYS A 149 -6.70 13.55 -12.43
CA CYS A 149 -7.23 12.76 -13.57
C CYS A 149 -7.71 13.63 -14.73
N GLU A 150 -8.22 14.84 -14.47
CA GLU A 150 -8.63 15.79 -15.50
C GLU A 150 -7.43 16.50 -16.19
N SER A 151 -6.33 16.68 -15.48
CA SER A 151 -5.16 17.47 -15.95
C SER A 151 -4.02 16.64 -16.51
N LYS A 152 -3.85 15.39 -16.05
CA LYS A 152 -2.73 14.52 -16.43
C LYS A 152 -2.64 14.28 -17.93
N GLN A 153 -1.41 14.18 -18.45
CA GLN A 153 -1.13 13.95 -19.86
C GLN A 153 -0.69 12.50 -20.17
N SER A 154 -0.59 11.65 -19.16
CA SER A 154 -0.15 10.26 -19.29
C SER A 154 -1.13 9.32 -18.63
N ASP A 155 -1.29 8.12 -19.22
CA ASP A 155 -2.03 7.00 -18.64
C ASP A 155 -1.10 6.02 -17.92
N GLU A 156 0.22 6.20 -18.00
CA GLU A 156 1.19 5.46 -17.20
C GLU A 156 1.39 6.15 -15.85
N THR A 157 0.61 5.73 -14.86
CA THR A 157 0.51 6.41 -13.56
C THR A 157 1.03 5.55 -12.40
N GLU A 158 2.03 4.70 -12.64
CA GLU A 158 2.63 3.87 -11.58
C GLU A 158 3.26 4.73 -10.47
N PHE A 159 3.96 5.81 -10.84
CA PHE A 159 4.53 6.80 -9.93
C PHE A 159 3.57 7.97 -9.77
N ILE A 160 2.74 7.94 -8.75
CA ILE A 160 1.64 8.90 -8.58
C ILE A 160 2.08 10.29 -8.14
N LYS A 161 3.12 10.38 -7.30
CA LYS A 161 3.52 11.62 -6.64
C LYS A 161 3.74 12.81 -7.58
N PRO A 162 4.45 12.69 -8.73
CA PRO A 162 4.64 13.82 -9.65
C PRO A 162 3.33 14.44 -10.10
N PHE A 163 2.30 13.67 -10.38
CA PHE A 163 1.01 14.18 -10.86
C PHE A 163 0.33 15.12 -9.84
N PHE A 164 0.44 14.84 -8.55
CA PHE A 164 -0.10 15.72 -7.51
C PHE A 164 0.73 16.99 -7.36
N TYR A 165 2.06 16.90 -7.48
CA TYR A 165 2.93 18.09 -7.41
C TYR A 165 2.85 18.98 -8.65
N GLU A 166 2.44 18.46 -9.82
CA GLU A 166 2.14 19.27 -11.01
C GLU A 166 0.98 20.25 -10.81
N ILE A 167 0.08 19.94 -9.87
CA ILE A 167 -1.08 20.78 -9.54
C ILE A 167 -1.03 21.36 -8.12
N GLU A 168 0.16 21.45 -7.51
CA GLU A 168 0.33 21.89 -6.11
C GLU A 168 -0.20 23.30 -5.82
N GLU A 169 -0.34 24.16 -6.83
CA GLU A 169 -0.95 25.49 -6.70
C GLU A 169 -2.48 25.43 -6.47
N TYR A 170 -3.11 24.31 -6.75
CA TYR A 170 -4.56 24.15 -6.72
C TYR A 170 -5.06 23.22 -5.61
N ILE A 171 -4.17 22.49 -4.94
CA ILE A 171 -4.49 21.52 -3.89
C ILE A 171 -3.61 21.73 -2.66
N ASN A 172 -4.13 21.35 -1.50
CA ASN A 172 -3.38 21.40 -0.24
C ASN A 172 -2.56 20.12 -0.05
N ILE A 173 -1.23 20.24 -0.23
CA ILE A 173 -0.28 19.15 -0.03
C ILE A 173 0.42 19.35 1.31
N GLN A 174 0.40 18.32 2.15
CA GLN A 174 1.16 18.31 3.41
C GLN A 174 2.04 17.07 3.53
N LYS A 175 3.11 17.19 4.29
CA LYS A 175 3.88 16.02 4.75
C LYS A 175 3.11 15.34 5.88
N ILE A 176 3.26 14.02 5.94
CA ILE A 176 2.75 13.26 7.08
C ILE A 176 3.42 13.74 8.37
N VAL A 177 2.63 13.95 9.43
CA VAL A 177 3.12 14.40 10.75
C VAL A 177 2.74 13.41 11.83
N ASN A 178 3.33 13.58 13.02
CA ASN A 178 3.04 12.75 14.20
C ASN A 178 3.25 11.23 14.01
N VAL A 179 4.11 10.84 13.07
CA VAL A 179 4.38 9.43 12.77
C VAL A 179 5.10 8.79 13.95
N PRO A 180 4.54 7.72 14.55
CA PRO A 180 5.20 6.96 15.60
C PRO A 180 6.57 6.41 15.18
N ASP A 181 7.52 6.35 16.11
CA ASP A 181 8.89 5.89 15.84
C ASP A 181 8.97 4.47 15.24
N LYS A 182 7.99 3.63 15.53
CA LYS A 182 7.90 2.28 14.96
C LYS A 182 7.80 2.27 13.43
N TYR A 183 7.27 3.32 12.81
CA TYR A 183 7.10 3.44 11.37
C TYR A 183 8.25 4.14 10.65
N LYS A 184 9.26 4.61 11.37
CA LYS A 184 10.42 5.22 10.75
C LYS A 184 11.25 4.19 9.99
N LYS A 185 11.81 4.62 8.86
CA LYS A 185 12.66 3.78 8.00
C LYS A 185 13.82 3.18 8.78
N ARG A 186 14.03 1.88 8.61
CA ARG A 186 15.09 1.09 9.24
C ARG A 186 15.88 0.33 8.19
N LYS A 187 16.97 -0.32 8.59
CA LYS A 187 17.74 -1.19 7.70
C LYS A 187 17.05 -2.55 7.54
N MET A 188 15.90 -2.54 6.88
CA MET A 188 15.15 -3.73 6.48
C MET A 188 14.38 -3.46 5.19
N ARG A 189 14.18 -4.49 4.38
CA ARG A 189 13.45 -4.42 3.13
C ARG A 189 12.11 -5.16 3.31
N LEU A 190 11.00 -4.42 3.19
CA LEU A 190 9.65 -4.91 3.48
C LEU A 190 8.72 -4.86 2.26
N THR A 191 9.27 -4.95 1.05
CA THR A 191 8.50 -5.03 -0.20
C THR A 191 8.81 -6.33 -0.94
N LEU A 192 7.80 -6.97 -1.53
CA LEU A 192 7.89 -8.26 -2.23
C LEU A 192 8.09 -8.05 -3.73
N ASP A 193 9.34 -8.10 -4.21
CA ASP A 193 9.67 -7.90 -5.62
C ASP A 193 10.53 -9.01 -6.22
N TYR A 194 11.23 -9.78 -5.41
CA TYR A 194 12.16 -10.84 -5.80
C TYR A 194 11.87 -12.13 -5.03
N GLU A 195 12.43 -13.25 -5.49
CA GLU A 195 12.27 -14.54 -4.79
C GLU A 195 12.83 -14.50 -3.36
N GLU A 196 13.93 -13.77 -3.14
CA GLU A 196 14.51 -13.59 -1.82
C GLU A 196 13.59 -12.78 -0.87
N ASP A 197 12.81 -11.85 -1.42
CA ASP A 197 11.79 -11.16 -0.62
C ASP A 197 10.71 -12.16 -0.17
N PHE A 198 10.29 -13.07 -1.06
CA PHE A 198 9.33 -14.11 -0.68
C PHE A 198 9.87 -15.03 0.41
N GLU A 199 11.12 -15.50 0.29
CA GLU A 199 11.76 -16.33 1.32
C GLU A 199 11.88 -15.57 2.66
N PHE A 200 12.16 -14.27 2.63
CA PHE A 200 12.16 -13.42 3.83
C PHE A 200 10.77 -13.36 4.48
N PHE A 201 9.73 -13.02 3.73
CA PHE A 201 8.35 -12.96 4.26
C PHE A 201 7.90 -14.32 4.80
N LYS A 202 8.18 -15.38 4.07
CA LYS A 202 7.87 -16.76 4.48
C LYS A 202 8.56 -17.11 5.80
N THR A 203 9.85 -16.84 5.93
CA THR A 203 10.61 -17.11 7.15
C THR A 203 9.99 -16.39 8.35
N VAL A 204 9.65 -15.11 8.20
CA VAL A 204 9.06 -14.32 9.30
C VAL A 204 7.66 -14.84 9.63
N ILE A 205 6.78 -15.02 8.64
CA ILE A 205 5.40 -15.48 8.85
C ILE A 205 5.39 -16.87 9.50
N GLU A 206 6.19 -17.82 9.00
CA GLU A 206 6.27 -19.17 9.57
C GLU A 206 6.74 -19.14 11.01
N TYR A 207 7.74 -18.30 11.35
CA TYR A 207 8.18 -18.16 12.73
C TYR A 207 7.04 -17.75 13.66
N PHE A 208 6.24 -16.75 13.28
CA PHE A 208 5.14 -16.30 14.14
C PHE A 208 4.04 -17.34 14.27
N LEU A 209 3.65 -17.98 13.15
CA LEU A 209 2.60 -19.01 13.14
C LEU A 209 3.03 -20.26 13.91
N ASP A 210 4.24 -20.77 13.69
CA ASP A 210 4.73 -21.99 14.33
C ASP A 210 4.94 -21.83 15.85
N ASN A 211 5.12 -20.58 16.30
CA ASN A 211 5.20 -20.25 17.71
C ASN A 211 3.90 -19.70 18.32
N SER A 212 2.77 -19.74 17.56
CA SER A 212 1.47 -19.24 17.98
C SER A 212 1.52 -17.80 18.52
N LYS A 213 2.32 -16.94 17.87
CA LYS A 213 2.48 -15.52 18.20
C LYS A 213 1.63 -14.66 17.26
N GLU A 214 1.09 -13.58 17.78
CA GLU A 214 0.48 -12.55 16.95
C GLU A 214 1.55 -11.80 16.15
N MET A 215 1.22 -11.46 14.89
CA MET A 215 2.13 -10.73 13.99
C MET A 215 1.85 -9.23 14.05
N GLU A 216 1.97 -8.61 15.24
CA GLU A 216 1.93 -7.16 15.33
C GLU A 216 3.19 -6.55 14.70
N PHE A 217 3.08 -5.36 14.12
CA PHE A 217 4.19 -4.75 13.37
C PHE A 217 5.45 -4.56 14.24
N GLU A 218 5.27 -4.13 15.48
CA GLU A 218 6.38 -3.95 16.42
C GLU A 218 7.11 -5.27 16.74
N ASP A 219 6.36 -6.38 16.86
CA ASP A 219 6.93 -7.69 17.12
C ASP A 219 7.70 -8.23 15.90
N ILE A 220 7.16 -7.99 14.69
CA ILE A 220 7.84 -8.31 13.43
C ILE A 220 9.16 -7.54 13.33
N VAL A 221 9.14 -6.23 13.53
CA VAL A 221 10.34 -5.38 13.50
C VAL A 221 11.37 -5.85 14.51
N LYS A 222 10.95 -6.09 15.75
CA LYS A 222 11.82 -6.59 16.83
C LYS A 222 12.45 -7.94 16.46
N TYR A 223 11.65 -8.87 15.95
CA TYR A 223 12.16 -10.17 15.51
C TYR A 223 13.24 -10.03 14.43
N ILE A 224 13.02 -9.18 13.42
CA ILE A 224 13.99 -8.94 12.35
C ILE A 224 15.28 -8.29 12.90
N GLU A 225 15.17 -7.34 13.83
CA GLU A 225 16.32 -6.67 14.43
C GLU A 225 17.13 -7.60 15.33
N GLU A 226 16.47 -8.51 16.04
CA GLU A 226 17.12 -9.51 16.91
C GLU A 226 17.73 -10.69 16.12
N ASN A 227 17.36 -10.87 14.84
CA ASN A 227 17.82 -11.96 13.96
C ASN A 227 18.39 -11.40 12.63
N PRO A 228 19.64 -10.87 12.64
CA PRO A 228 20.23 -10.24 11.47
C PRO A 228 20.33 -11.15 10.24
N GLU A 229 20.41 -12.47 10.43
CA GLU A 229 20.40 -13.47 9.37
C GLU A 229 19.08 -13.43 8.57
N VAL A 230 17.95 -13.16 9.23
CA VAL A 230 16.64 -13.00 8.57
C VAL A 230 16.63 -11.74 7.72
N SER A 231 17.09 -10.59 8.26
CA SER A 231 17.20 -9.34 7.50
C SER A 231 18.14 -9.49 6.28
N ASN A 232 19.17 -10.31 6.37
CA ASN A 232 20.14 -10.50 5.28
C ASN A 232 19.61 -11.36 4.12
N ILE A 233 18.49 -12.08 4.28
CA ILE A 233 17.89 -12.89 3.21
C ILE A 233 17.67 -12.03 1.96
N ASN A 234 17.09 -10.84 2.12
CA ASN A 234 16.71 -9.98 1.00
C ASN A 234 17.39 -8.61 0.96
N TRP A 235 18.17 -8.22 1.99
CA TRP A 235 18.77 -6.88 2.07
C TRP A 235 19.63 -6.52 0.85
N HIS A 236 20.32 -7.48 0.25
CA HIS A 236 21.14 -7.26 -0.93
C HIS A 236 20.32 -6.83 -2.17
N ARG A 237 19.02 -7.12 -2.21
CA ARG A 237 18.09 -6.68 -3.27
C ARG A 237 17.69 -5.21 -3.18
N GLU A 238 17.98 -4.54 -2.08
CA GLU A 238 17.65 -3.12 -1.88
C GLU A 238 18.37 -2.23 -2.91
N GLN A 239 19.61 -2.55 -3.28
CA GLN A 239 20.32 -1.81 -4.30
C GLN A 239 19.73 -2.04 -5.70
N ASP A 240 19.47 -3.30 -6.05
CA ASP A 240 18.84 -3.67 -7.33
C ASP A 240 17.48 -2.96 -7.50
N TRP A 241 16.71 -2.89 -6.42
CA TRP A 241 15.42 -2.20 -6.40
C TRP A 241 15.58 -0.69 -6.64
N LYS A 242 16.49 -0.01 -5.95
CA LYS A 242 16.77 1.43 -6.14
C LYS A 242 17.16 1.74 -7.58
N GLU A 243 18.07 0.98 -8.16
CA GLU A 243 18.50 1.14 -9.55
C GLU A 243 17.35 0.97 -10.55
N ASN A 244 16.41 0.04 -10.28
CA ASN A 244 15.22 -0.13 -11.10
C ASN A 244 14.24 1.03 -10.95
N GLN A 245 14.04 1.56 -9.74
CA GLN A 245 13.19 2.74 -9.50
C GLN A 245 13.73 3.99 -10.22
N GLU A 246 15.05 4.18 -10.25
CA GLU A 246 15.69 5.32 -10.95
C GLU A 246 15.52 5.25 -12.48
N LYS A 247 15.44 4.06 -13.06
CA LYS A 247 15.20 3.87 -14.51
C LYS A 247 13.77 4.15 -14.93
N LEU A 248 12.82 4.14 -13.99
CA LEU A 248 11.39 4.32 -14.25
C LEU A 248 10.94 5.79 -14.01
N LYS A 249 11.82 6.64 -13.47
CA LYS A 249 11.64 8.09 -13.31
C LYS A 249 12.10 8.85 -14.55
#